data_5950c5205509362e6b7bd14a39ab53a0
#
_entry.id   5950c5205509362e6b7bd14a39ab53a0
#
_cell.length_a   1.000
_cell.length_b   1.000
_cell.length_c   1.000
_cell.angle_alpha   90.00
_cell.angle_beta   90.00
_cell.angle_gamma   90.00
#
_symmetry.space_group_name_H-M   'P 1'
#
loop_
_entity.id
_entity.type
_entity.pdbx_description
1 polymer ?
#
loop_
_entity_poly.entity_id
_entity_poly.type
_entity_poly.pdbx_seq_one_letter_code
_entity_poly.pdbx_strand_id
1 'polypeptide(L)'
;ALIVVPSLQLVKQTLKTWAREFLCEGIEIDWIAVCSDDDVKNLDDPSLNTFEIGIEVNTETEMISSFLKQNSEKIKIIITTYQSGKKVIDAVNQANIIFDIGIFDEAHKTVGAKNKPFAQLLYDENIKIKKRLFMTATERVFKGDSDSIVSMDDEKIYGKIVDQFSFKSALEQNPPILSDYRIISTSIRKEEIKNLIDNN
;
A
#
# COMPACT_ATOMS: atom_id res chain seq x y z
N ALA A 1 -5.71 -13.09 -5.42
CA ALA A 1 -4.88 -11.88 -5.46
C ALA A 1 -4.59 -11.37 -4.05
N LEU A 2 -3.47 -10.68 -3.87
CA LEU A 2 -3.12 -9.92 -2.67
C LEU A 2 -3.06 -8.44 -3.04
N ILE A 3 -3.72 -7.58 -2.26
CA ILE A 3 -3.67 -6.13 -2.42
C ILE A 3 -3.15 -5.54 -1.11
N VAL A 4 -2.09 -4.74 -1.18
CA VAL A 4 -1.44 -4.13 -0.02
C VAL A 4 -1.53 -2.62 -0.15
N VAL A 5 -2.13 -1.98 0.85
CA VAL A 5 -2.35 -0.53 0.88
C VAL A 5 -1.78 0.08 2.16
N PRO A 6 -1.50 1.38 2.19
CA PRO A 6 -0.80 1.98 3.34
C PRO A 6 -1.67 2.28 4.55
N SER A 7 -3.00 2.27 4.42
CA SER A 7 -3.89 2.64 5.53
C SER A 7 -5.23 1.93 5.46
N LEU A 8 -5.89 1.87 6.60
CA LEU A 8 -7.21 1.26 6.77
C LEU A 8 -8.29 1.97 5.91
N GLN A 9 -8.21 3.29 5.79
CA GLN A 9 -9.12 4.06 4.93
C GLN A 9 -8.99 3.64 3.46
N LEU A 10 -7.76 3.40 3.00
CA LEU A 10 -7.50 2.90 1.64
C LEU A 10 -7.97 1.46 1.46
N VAL A 11 -7.92 0.61 2.49
CA VAL A 11 -8.55 -0.73 2.42
C VAL A 11 -10.03 -0.59 2.06
N LYS A 12 -10.77 0.26 2.78
CA LYS A 12 -12.20 0.50 2.51
C LYS A 12 -12.45 1.05 1.11
N GLN A 13 -11.68 2.08 0.72
CA GLN A 13 -11.83 2.73 -0.57
C GLN A 13 -11.53 1.76 -1.71
N THR A 14 -10.40 1.08 -1.67
CA THR A 14 -9.96 0.14 -2.69
C THR A 14 -10.95 -1.01 -2.82
N LEU A 15 -11.39 -1.60 -1.70
CA LEU A 15 -12.36 -2.68 -1.72
C LEU A 15 -13.68 -2.25 -2.37
N LYS A 16 -14.23 -1.08 -1.98
CA LYS A 16 -15.48 -0.58 -2.57
C LYS A 16 -15.36 -0.35 -4.08
N THR A 17 -14.26 0.26 -4.51
CA THR A 17 -14.01 0.55 -5.92
C THR A 17 -13.89 -0.75 -6.71
N TRP A 18 -13.05 -1.66 -6.27
CA TRP A 18 -12.81 -2.91 -6.98
C TRP A 18 -14.02 -3.84 -6.97
N ALA A 19 -14.72 -3.97 -5.83
CA ALA A 19 -15.95 -4.78 -5.78
C ALA A 19 -17.01 -4.26 -6.75
N ARG A 20 -17.13 -2.93 -6.89
CA ARG A 20 -18.02 -2.31 -7.87
C ARG A 20 -17.62 -2.63 -9.31
N GLU A 21 -16.33 -2.48 -9.65
CA GLU A 21 -15.84 -2.76 -11.00
C GLU A 21 -16.02 -4.26 -11.35
N PHE A 22 -15.68 -5.17 -10.45
CA PHE A 22 -15.91 -6.60 -10.64
C PHE A 22 -17.41 -6.92 -10.85
N LEU A 23 -18.28 -6.28 -10.07
CA LEU A 23 -19.72 -6.45 -10.23
C LEU A 23 -20.21 -5.95 -11.61
N CYS A 24 -19.70 -4.81 -12.09
CA CYS A 24 -20.02 -4.26 -13.41
C CYS A 24 -19.60 -5.21 -14.54
N GLU A 25 -18.48 -5.90 -14.37
CA GLU A 25 -17.97 -6.89 -15.33
C GLU A 25 -18.58 -8.29 -15.15
N GLY A 26 -19.50 -8.46 -14.19
CA GLY A 26 -20.14 -9.76 -13.92
C GLY A 26 -19.17 -10.78 -13.28
N ILE A 27 -18.09 -10.34 -12.66
CA ILE A 27 -17.08 -11.19 -12.04
C ILE A 27 -17.39 -11.32 -10.55
N GLU A 28 -17.58 -12.54 -10.09
CA GLU A 28 -17.77 -12.82 -8.67
C GLU A 28 -16.43 -12.93 -7.93
N ILE A 29 -16.36 -12.29 -6.78
CA ILE A 29 -15.19 -12.30 -5.91
C ILE A 29 -15.54 -12.76 -4.49
N ASP A 30 -14.62 -13.48 -3.86
CA ASP A 30 -14.58 -13.69 -2.42
C ASP A 30 -13.42 -12.86 -1.86
N TRP A 31 -13.63 -12.13 -0.78
CA TRP A 31 -12.62 -11.27 -0.24
C TRP A 31 -12.56 -11.29 1.28
N ILE A 32 -11.38 -10.96 1.82
CA ILE A 32 -11.16 -10.74 3.24
C ILE A 32 -10.25 -9.53 3.44
N ALA A 33 -10.60 -8.67 4.41
CA ALA A 33 -9.76 -7.55 4.82
C ALA A 33 -8.95 -7.96 6.06
N VAL A 34 -7.62 -7.78 5.99
CA VAL A 34 -6.69 -8.12 7.07
C VAL A 34 -6.03 -6.84 7.58
N CYS A 35 -6.51 -6.34 8.70
CA CYS A 35 -6.03 -5.12 9.33
C CYS A 35 -6.05 -5.30 10.86
N SER A 36 -5.24 -4.53 11.59
CA SER A 36 -5.20 -4.58 13.06
C SER A 36 -5.59 -3.23 13.67
N ASP A 37 -5.98 -3.24 14.95
CA ASP A 37 -6.24 -2.00 15.69
C ASP A 37 -5.00 -1.11 15.82
N ASP A 38 -3.79 -1.68 15.70
CA ASP A 38 -2.56 -0.91 15.64
C ASP A 38 -2.44 -0.10 14.35
N ASP A 39 -3.11 -0.52 13.27
CA ASP A 39 -3.23 0.26 12.03
C ASP A 39 -4.03 1.55 12.26
N VAL A 40 -4.91 1.55 13.24
CA VAL A 40 -5.75 2.71 13.62
C VAL A 40 -4.96 3.73 14.44
N LYS A 41 -4.08 3.26 15.35
CA LYS A 41 -3.30 4.14 16.24
C LYS A 41 -2.29 5.02 15.51
N ASN A 42 -1.91 4.65 14.29
CA ASN A 42 -0.93 5.36 13.47
C ASN A 42 -1.56 6.26 12.40
N LEU A 43 -2.88 6.47 12.45
CA LEU A 43 -3.56 7.40 11.56
C LEU A 43 -3.46 8.82 12.12
N ASP A 44 -3.28 9.79 11.22
CA ASP A 44 -3.39 11.22 11.53
C ASP A 44 -4.80 11.63 12.00
N ASP A 45 -5.77 10.70 11.89
CA ASP A 45 -7.14 10.87 12.39
C ASP A 45 -7.47 9.80 13.45
N PRO A 46 -7.37 10.13 14.74
CA PRO A 46 -7.64 9.21 15.85
C PRO A 46 -9.11 8.80 16.00
N SER A 47 -10.02 9.36 15.19
CA SER A 47 -11.45 9.06 15.26
C SER A 47 -11.88 7.79 14.50
N LEU A 48 -11.02 7.25 13.63
CA LEU A 48 -11.34 6.08 12.82
C LEU A 48 -10.95 4.79 13.54
N ASN A 49 -11.93 3.98 13.89
CA ASN A 49 -11.72 2.61 14.36
C ASN A 49 -12.24 1.59 13.34
N THR A 50 -11.85 0.32 13.49
CA THR A 50 -12.24 -0.75 12.56
C THR A 50 -13.76 -0.91 12.42
N PHE A 51 -14.50 -0.62 13.49
CA PHE A 51 -15.95 -0.71 13.51
C PHE A 51 -16.62 0.37 12.64
N GLU A 52 -16.08 1.59 12.63
CA GLU A 52 -16.62 2.72 11.83
C GLU A 52 -16.39 2.57 10.34
N ILE A 53 -15.45 1.72 9.93
CA ILE A 53 -15.17 1.45 8.52
C ILE A 53 -16.32 0.70 7.85
N GLY A 54 -17.13 -0.04 8.63
CA GLY A 54 -18.26 -0.81 8.12
C GLY A 54 -17.83 -1.94 7.17
N ILE A 55 -16.62 -2.46 7.35
CA ILE A 55 -16.07 -3.64 6.69
C ILE A 55 -15.60 -4.57 7.80
N GLU A 56 -16.00 -5.83 7.71
CA GLU A 56 -15.49 -6.85 8.61
C GLU A 56 -13.99 -7.05 8.36
N VAL A 57 -13.17 -6.78 9.36
CA VAL A 57 -11.73 -6.99 9.31
C VAL A 57 -11.37 -8.21 10.14
N ASN A 58 -10.40 -8.96 9.63
CA ASN A 58 -9.94 -10.16 10.31
C ASN A 58 -8.47 -10.05 10.67
N THR A 59 -8.14 -10.47 11.89
CA THR A 59 -6.75 -10.45 12.39
C THR A 59 -6.25 -11.84 12.78
N GLU A 60 -7.13 -12.84 12.74
CA GLU A 60 -6.84 -14.21 13.14
C GLU A 60 -6.21 -14.98 11.98
N THR A 61 -4.98 -15.45 12.16
CA THR A 61 -4.23 -16.20 11.13
C THR A 61 -4.98 -17.44 10.66
N GLU A 62 -5.67 -18.15 11.58
CA GLU A 62 -6.45 -19.35 11.32
C GLU A 62 -7.64 -19.06 10.40
N MET A 63 -8.33 -17.94 10.61
CA MET A 63 -9.47 -17.55 9.78
C MET A 63 -9.01 -17.17 8.37
N ILE A 64 -7.91 -16.40 8.25
CA ILE A 64 -7.31 -16.05 6.96
C ILE A 64 -6.88 -17.32 6.22
N SER A 65 -6.21 -18.25 6.91
CA SER A 65 -5.79 -19.54 6.35
C SER A 65 -6.98 -20.39 5.90
N SER A 66 -8.06 -20.41 6.68
CA SER A 66 -9.30 -21.13 6.35
C SER A 66 -9.97 -20.54 5.11
N PHE A 67 -10.07 -19.22 5.01
CA PHE A 67 -10.56 -18.52 3.83
C PHE A 67 -9.75 -18.88 2.58
N LEU A 68 -8.42 -18.93 2.68
CA LEU A 68 -7.55 -19.30 1.57
C LEU A 68 -7.76 -20.74 1.12
N LYS A 69 -7.94 -21.68 2.05
CA LYS A 69 -8.16 -23.11 1.78
C LYS A 69 -9.56 -23.45 1.30
N GLN A 70 -10.53 -22.59 1.57
CA GLN A 70 -11.91 -22.82 1.14
C GLN A 70 -11.95 -22.97 -0.38
N ASN A 71 -12.60 -24.05 -0.85
CA ASN A 71 -12.78 -24.24 -2.29
C ASN A 71 -13.82 -23.26 -2.83
N SER A 72 -13.46 -22.51 -3.85
CA SER A 72 -14.32 -21.52 -4.49
C SER A 72 -13.94 -21.38 -5.95
N GLU A 73 -14.92 -21.25 -6.82
CA GLU A 73 -14.72 -20.91 -8.24
C GLU A 73 -14.51 -19.42 -8.45
N LYS A 74 -14.74 -18.61 -7.42
CA LYS A 74 -14.61 -17.16 -7.46
C LYS A 74 -13.16 -16.72 -7.32
N ILE A 75 -12.88 -15.52 -7.75
CA ILE A 75 -11.58 -14.87 -7.52
C ILE A 75 -11.45 -14.52 -6.04
N LYS A 76 -10.44 -15.07 -5.37
CA LYS A 76 -10.14 -14.74 -3.98
C LYS A 76 -9.20 -13.56 -3.88
N ILE A 77 -9.58 -12.60 -3.04
CA ILE A 77 -8.80 -11.38 -2.81
C ILE A 77 -8.54 -11.22 -1.30
N ILE A 78 -7.27 -11.09 -0.93
CA ILE A 78 -6.89 -10.54 0.37
C ILE A 78 -6.52 -9.08 0.16
N ILE A 79 -7.13 -8.20 0.94
CA ILE A 79 -6.72 -6.80 1.02
C ILE A 79 -6.17 -6.51 2.42
N THR A 80 -4.99 -5.91 2.52
CA THR A 80 -4.30 -5.74 3.79
C THR A 80 -3.53 -4.43 3.85
N THR A 81 -3.21 -3.99 5.06
CA THR A 81 -2.22 -2.93 5.27
C THR A 81 -0.81 -3.52 5.32
N TYR A 82 0.20 -2.67 5.09
CA TYR A 82 1.60 -3.08 5.23
C TYR A 82 1.92 -3.57 6.66
N GLN A 83 1.33 -2.96 7.67
CA GLN A 83 1.51 -3.32 9.07
C GLN A 83 1.02 -4.74 9.37
N SER A 84 -0.11 -5.12 8.79
CA SER A 84 -0.71 -6.44 8.97
C SER A 84 -0.13 -7.52 8.04
N GLY A 85 0.84 -7.18 7.21
CA GLY A 85 1.47 -8.08 6.25
C GLY A 85 2.03 -9.35 6.87
N LYS A 86 2.57 -9.29 8.09
CA LYS A 86 3.07 -10.47 8.80
C LYS A 86 2.00 -11.52 9.02
N LYS A 87 0.78 -11.13 9.41
CA LYS A 87 -0.37 -12.05 9.59
C LYS A 87 -0.75 -12.74 8.30
N VAL A 88 -0.71 -11.99 7.18
CA VAL A 88 -0.96 -12.57 5.85
C VAL A 88 0.12 -13.59 5.48
N ILE A 89 1.40 -13.27 5.72
CA ILE A 89 2.53 -14.19 5.49
C ILE A 89 2.31 -15.49 6.26
N ASP A 90 2.02 -15.41 7.57
CA ASP A 90 1.83 -16.57 8.43
C ASP A 90 0.65 -17.43 7.95
N ALA A 91 -0.49 -16.81 7.62
CA ALA A 91 -1.68 -17.50 7.11
C ALA A 91 -1.45 -18.18 5.75
N VAL A 92 -0.76 -17.51 4.83
CA VAL A 92 -0.45 -18.05 3.50
C VAL A 92 0.49 -19.24 3.60
N ASN A 93 1.52 -19.16 4.46
CA ASN A 93 2.43 -20.27 4.71
C ASN A 93 1.71 -21.47 5.36
N GLN A 94 0.83 -21.21 6.32
CA GLN A 94 -0.02 -22.26 6.91
C GLN A 94 -1.00 -22.88 5.90
N ALA A 95 -1.52 -22.08 4.97
CA ALA A 95 -2.38 -22.55 3.89
C ALA A 95 -1.63 -23.24 2.76
N ASN A 96 -0.32 -23.02 2.63
CA ASN A 96 0.53 -23.43 1.51
C ASN A 96 0.00 -22.94 0.16
N ILE A 97 -0.37 -21.68 0.08
CA ILE A 97 -0.95 -21.04 -1.11
C ILE A 97 0.10 -20.14 -1.79
N ILE A 98 -0.01 -20.03 -3.10
CA ILE A 98 0.77 -19.11 -3.92
C ILE A 98 -0.20 -18.11 -4.55
N PHE A 99 0.03 -16.82 -4.38
CA PHE A 99 -0.76 -15.80 -5.07
C PHE A 99 -0.36 -15.68 -6.54
N ASP A 100 -1.34 -15.51 -7.41
CA ASP A 100 -1.06 -15.24 -8.83
C ASP A 100 -0.57 -13.81 -9.03
N ILE A 101 -1.12 -12.85 -8.26
CA ILE A 101 -0.72 -11.45 -8.33
C ILE A 101 -0.75 -10.80 -6.94
N GLY A 102 0.26 -9.97 -6.67
CA GLY A 102 0.30 -9.02 -5.55
C GLY A 102 0.38 -7.59 -6.08
N ILE A 103 -0.49 -6.73 -5.59
CA ILE A 103 -0.55 -5.31 -5.95
C ILE A 103 -0.18 -4.50 -4.71
N PHE A 104 0.84 -3.66 -4.81
CA PHE A 104 1.42 -2.89 -3.72
C PHE A 104 1.24 -1.41 -4.00
N ASP A 105 0.26 -0.80 -3.34
CA ASP A 105 0.02 0.63 -3.45
C ASP A 105 0.94 1.42 -2.51
N GLU A 106 1.34 2.61 -2.92
CA GLU A 106 2.34 3.44 -2.24
C GLU A 106 3.63 2.66 -1.91
N ALA A 107 4.11 1.91 -2.88
CA ALA A 107 5.24 0.98 -2.72
C ALA A 107 6.53 1.63 -2.20
N HIS A 108 6.67 2.97 -2.31
CA HIS A 108 7.78 3.71 -1.72
C HIS A 108 7.90 3.52 -0.19
N LYS A 109 6.83 3.10 0.49
CA LYS A 109 6.85 2.80 1.94
C LYS A 109 7.65 1.55 2.28
N THR A 110 7.89 0.68 1.33
CA THR A 110 8.72 -0.53 1.51
C THR A 110 10.22 -0.23 1.47
N VAL A 111 10.61 0.96 0.96
CA VAL A 111 12.00 1.39 0.87
C VAL A 111 12.61 1.63 2.25
N GLY A 112 13.87 1.26 2.42
CA GLY A 112 14.64 1.39 3.65
C GLY A 112 15.18 0.05 4.13
N ALA A 113 15.42 -0.13 5.44
CA ALA A 113 16.03 -1.35 5.97
C ALA A 113 15.26 -2.61 5.56
N LYS A 114 15.96 -3.64 5.08
CA LYS A 114 15.38 -4.92 4.62
C LYS A 114 14.56 -5.64 5.68
N ASN A 115 14.91 -5.47 6.94
CA ASN A 115 14.20 -6.08 8.07
C ASN A 115 12.94 -5.32 8.52
N LYS A 116 12.59 -4.21 7.86
CA LYS A 116 11.34 -3.52 8.15
C LYS A 116 10.13 -4.43 7.90
N PRO A 117 9.11 -4.36 8.76
CA PRO A 117 7.87 -5.14 8.55
C PRO A 117 7.28 -4.95 7.16
N PHE A 118 7.33 -3.74 6.61
CA PHE A 118 6.78 -3.40 5.29
C PHE A 118 7.54 -4.04 4.12
N ALA A 119 8.83 -4.34 4.28
CA ALA A 119 9.64 -4.98 3.27
C ALA A 119 9.45 -6.51 3.21
N GLN A 120 8.88 -7.13 4.24
CA GLN A 120 8.77 -8.60 4.31
C GLN A 120 7.93 -9.21 3.18
N LEU A 121 6.91 -8.48 2.70
CA LEU A 121 6.04 -8.91 1.60
C LEU A 121 6.73 -8.88 0.21
N LEU A 122 7.93 -8.29 0.11
CA LEU A 122 8.68 -8.21 -1.13
C LEU A 122 9.39 -9.52 -1.50
N TYR A 123 9.67 -10.37 -0.51
CA TYR A 123 10.56 -11.51 -0.67
C TYR A 123 9.82 -12.83 -0.79
N ASP A 124 10.20 -13.62 -1.79
CA ASP A 124 9.63 -14.95 -2.06
C ASP A 124 9.89 -15.97 -0.95
N GLU A 125 10.92 -15.75 -0.14
CA GLU A 125 11.23 -16.55 1.04
C GLU A 125 10.16 -16.41 2.13
N ASN A 126 9.48 -15.27 2.20
CA ASN A 126 8.42 -15.00 3.16
C ASN A 126 7.04 -15.34 2.61
N ILE A 127 6.76 -14.96 1.35
CA ILE A 127 5.47 -15.14 0.71
C ILE A 127 5.64 -15.33 -0.80
N LYS A 128 5.09 -16.41 -1.33
CA LYS A 128 5.18 -16.71 -2.76
C LYS A 128 4.09 -15.99 -3.55
N ILE A 129 4.51 -15.12 -4.45
CA ILE A 129 3.65 -14.35 -5.34
C ILE A 129 4.22 -14.43 -6.76
N LYS A 130 3.44 -14.95 -7.72
CA LYS A 130 3.95 -15.16 -9.10
C LYS A 130 4.29 -13.85 -9.82
N LYS A 131 3.48 -12.81 -9.62
CA LYS A 131 3.67 -11.48 -10.22
C LYS A 131 3.41 -10.41 -9.19
N ARG A 132 4.29 -9.43 -9.09
CA ARG A 132 4.14 -8.25 -8.23
C ARG A 132 3.99 -7.01 -9.10
N LEU A 133 3.02 -6.17 -8.78
CA LEU A 133 2.83 -4.84 -9.35
C LEU A 133 3.03 -3.81 -8.23
N PHE A 134 3.97 -2.93 -8.44
CA PHE A 134 4.28 -1.84 -7.51
C PHE A 134 3.78 -0.53 -8.09
N MET A 135 3.01 0.21 -7.30
CA MET A 135 2.45 1.51 -7.69
C MET A 135 2.89 2.57 -6.70
N THR A 136 3.31 3.72 -7.20
CA THR A 136 3.65 4.88 -6.36
C THR A 136 3.64 6.16 -7.18
N ALA A 137 3.23 7.27 -6.57
CA ALA A 137 3.39 8.59 -7.14
C ALA A 137 4.81 9.18 -6.87
N THR A 138 5.56 8.60 -5.94
CA THR A 138 6.86 9.12 -5.48
C THR A 138 7.87 7.99 -5.39
N GLU A 139 8.66 7.81 -6.42
CA GLU A 139 9.78 6.88 -6.40
C GLU A 139 10.80 7.29 -5.33
N ARG A 140 11.26 6.32 -4.55
CA ARG A 140 12.33 6.52 -3.57
C ARG A 140 13.56 5.70 -3.92
N VAL A 141 14.62 6.41 -4.30
CA VAL A 141 15.93 5.82 -4.58
C VAL A 141 16.88 6.19 -3.44
N PHE A 142 17.49 5.18 -2.85
CA PHE A 142 18.50 5.37 -1.81
C PHE A 142 19.88 5.50 -2.44
N LYS A 143 20.54 6.63 -2.19
CA LYS A 143 21.90 6.88 -2.65
C LYS A 143 22.89 6.47 -1.56
N GLY A 144 23.44 5.27 -1.65
CA GLY A 144 24.46 4.78 -0.71
C GLY A 144 24.75 3.29 -0.89
N ASP A 145 25.94 2.87 -0.53
CA ASP A 145 26.36 1.47 -0.55
C ASP A 145 25.88 0.76 0.72
N SER A 146 24.75 0.09 0.64
CA SER A 146 24.30 -0.74 1.74
C SER A 146 23.45 -1.89 1.23
N ASP A 147 24.03 -3.09 1.26
CA ASP A 147 23.31 -4.36 1.02
C ASP A 147 22.10 -4.60 1.96
N SER A 148 21.99 -3.78 2.99
CA SER A 148 20.93 -3.86 4.01
C SER A 148 19.72 -2.96 3.72
N ILE A 149 19.75 -2.17 2.64
CA ILE A 149 18.70 -1.21 2.29
C ILE A 149 18.01 -1.63 1.00
N VAL A 150 16.68 -1.57 1.02
CA VAL A 150 15.82 -1.73 -0.16
C VAL A 150 15.66 -0.38 -0.84
N SER A 151 15.86 -0.32 -2.14
CA SER A 151 15.72 0.88 -2.96
C SER A 151 14.91 0.57 -4.22
N MET A 152 14.09 1.50 -4.71
CA MET A 152 13.16 1.24 -5.82
C MET A 152 13.86 1.09 -7.17
N ASP A 153 15.12 1.46 -7.29
CA ASP A 153 15.96 1.21 -8.46
C ASP A 153 16.56 -0.21 -8.51
N ASP A 154 16.30 -1.06 -7.49
CA ASP A 154 16.65 -2.47 -7.55
C ASP A 154 15.63 -3.26 -8.39
N GLU A 155 15.96 -3.44 -9.68
CA GLU A 155 15.11 -4.19 -10.62
C GLU A 155 14.88 -5.65 -10.21
N LYS A 156 15.71 -6.24 -9.34
CA LYS A 156 15.49 -7.61 -8.86
C LYS A 156 14.31 -7.70 -7.90
N ILE A 157 14.04 -6.61 -7.18
CA ILE A 157 12.93 -6.52 -6.20
C ILE A 157 11.69 -5.91 -6.86
N TYR A 158 11.85 -4.75 -7.51
CA TYR A 158 10.71 -3.98 -8.03
C TYR A 158 10.40 -4.22 -9.50
N GLY A 159 11.32 -4.88 -10.23
CA GLY A 159 11.18 -5.06 -11.66
C GLY A 159 11.44 -3.78 -12.45
N LYS A 160 11.09 -3.80 -13.73
CA LYS A 160 11.20 -2.63 -14.60
C LYS A 160 9.97 -1.75 -14.50
N ILE A 161 10.17 -0.44 -14.70
CA ILE A 161 9.06 0.51 -14.86
C ILE A 161 8.26 0.09 -16.08
N VAL A 162 6.98 -0.20 -15.88
CA VAL A 162 6.07 -0.63 -16.95
C VAL A 162 5.21 0.51 -17.49
N ASP A 163 4.95 1.52 -16.63
CA ASP A 163 4.22 2.74 -17.00
C ASP A 163 4.63 3.90 -16.11
N GLN A 164 4.66 5.11 -16.68
CA GLN A 164 4.93 6.33 -15.96
C GLN A 164 4.08 7.48 -16.51
N PHE A 165 3.20 8.02 -15.66
CA PHE A 165 2.37 9.15 -15.99
C PHE A 165 2.75 10.38 -15.15
N SER A 166 3.44 11.34 -15.78
CA SER A 166 3.96 12.51 -15.08
C SER A 166 2.88 13.56 -14.85
N PHE A 167 3.11 14.43 -13.85
CA PHE A 167 2.27 15.60 -13.60
C PHE A 167 2.16 16.51 -14.85
N LYS A 168 3.30 16.70 -15.55
CA LYS A 168 3.35 17.43 -16.81
C LYS A 168 2.46 16.80 -17.87
N SER A 169 2.55 15.47 -18.03
CA SER A 169 1.70 14.73 -18.99
C SER A 169 0.21 14.89 -18.68
N ALA A 170 -0.16 14.97 -17.39
CA ALA A 170 -1.55 15.18 -16.98
C ALA A 170 -2.07 16.59 -17.29
N LEU A 171 -1.20 17.61 -17.21
CA LEU A 171 -1.53 19.00 -17.56
C LEU A 171 -1.64 19.20 -19.08
N GLU A 172 -0.80 18.52 -19.86
CA GLU A 172 -0.71 18.67 -21.32
C GLU A 172 -1.75 17.85 -22.09
N GLN A 173 -2.57 17.03 -21.41
CA GLN A 173 -3.66 16.30 -22.05
C GLN A 173 -4.77 17.24 -22.56
N ASN A 174 -5.51 16.80 -23.56
CA ASN A 174 -6.66 17.54 -24.09
C ASN A 174 -7.94 16.68 -24.03
N PRO A 175 -8.89 16.93 -23.11
CA PRO A 175 -8.83 17.95 -22.05
C PRO A 175 -7.80 17.64 -20.97
N PRO A 176 -7.26 18.66 -20.26
CA PRO A 176 -6.33 18.44 -19.17
C PRO A 176 -6.96 17.62 -18.03
N ILE A 177 -6.22 16.66 -17.48
CA ILE A 177 -6.66 15.86 -16.34
C ILE A 177 -6.48 16.62 -15.02
N LEU A 178 -5.44 17.46 -14.94
CA LEU A 178 -5.14 18.32 -13.80
C LEU A 178 -5.25 19.79 -14.17
N SER A 179 -5.66 20.61 -13.22
CA SER A 179 -5.62 22.05 -13.32
C SER A 179 -4.18 22.55 -13.16
N ASP A 180 -3.87 23.68 -13.84
CA ASP A 180 -2.61 24.37 -13.63
C ASP A 180 -2.49 24.88 -12.18
N TYR A 181 -1.27 25.03 -11.69
CA TYR A 181 -1.00 25.42 -10.31
C TYR A 181 0.14 26.41 -10.22
N ARG A 182 0.11 27.20 -9.14
CA ARG A 182 1.20 28.11 -8.77
C ARG A 182 1.75 27.71 -7.41
N ILE A 183 3.07 27.56 -7.35
CA ILE A 183 3.77 27.36 -6.08
C ILE A 183 4.14 28.75 -5.53
N ILE A 184 3.59 29.09 -4.37
CA ILE A 184 3.97 30.29 -3.63
C ILE A 184 4.83 29.82 -2.46
N SER A 185 6.12 30.17 -2.48
CA SER A 185 7.03 29.89 -1.37
C SER A 185 7.31 31.18 -0.60
N THR A 186 7.15 31.13 0.71
CA THR A 186 7.56 32.18 1.64
C THR A 186 8.78 31.68 2.40
N SER A 187 9.84 32.50 2.44
CA SER A 187 11.01 32.23 3.27
C SER A 187 11.06 33.22 4.42
N ILE A 188 11.13 32.70 5.65
CA ILE A 188 11.34 33.53 6.83
C ILE A 188 12.79 33.31 7.28
N ARG A 189 13.55 34.37 7.45
CA ARG A 189 14.94 34.31 7.93
C ARG A 189 14.94 34.08 9.44
N LYS A 190 15.91 33.29 9.95
CA LYS A 190 16.07 33.06 11.39
C LYS A 190 16.12 34.32 12.23
N GLU A 191 16.70 35.38 11.68
CA GLU A 191 16.81 36.73 12.30
C GLU A 191 15.44 37.39 12.48
N GLU A 192 14.54 37.23 11.51
CA GLU A 192 13.18 37.77 11.58
C GLU A 192 12.33 37.02 12.66
N ILE A 193 12.53 35.70 12.79
CA ILE A 193 11.89 34.91 13.85
C ILE A 193 12.42 35.37 15.23
N LYS A 194 13.71 35.58 15.36
CA LYS A 194 14.36 36.05 16.59
C LYS A 194 13.83 37.39 17.03
N ASN A 195 13.74 38.36 16.08
CA ASN A 195 13.17 39.67 16.33
C ASN A 195 11.71 39.65 16.75
N LEU A 196 10.91 38.69 16.24
CA LEU A 196 9.52 38.50 16.65
C LEU A 196 9.39 37.94 18.07
N ILE A 197 10.33 37.08 18.48
CA ILE A 197 10.36 36.49 19.84
C ILE A 197 10.87 37.52 20.86
N ASP A 198 11.90 38.29 20.51
CA ASP A 198 12.51 39.25 21.43
C ASP A 198 11.67 40.56 21.63
N ASN A 199 10.66 40.79 20.78
CA ASN A 199 9.74 41.94 20.84
C ASN A 199 8.35 41.63 21.37
N ASN A 200 8.10 40.39 21.86
CA ASN A 200 6.90 39.94 22.60
C ASN A 200 7.23 39.55 24.05
#